data_d60b94b2ef279813f9b7dba2a1b1ec5c
#
_entry.id   d60b94b2ef279813f9b7dba2a1b1ec5c
#
_cell.length_a   1.000
_cell.length_b   1.000
_cell.length_c   1.000
_cell.angle_alpha   90.00
_cell.angle_beta   90.00
_cell.angle_gamma   90.00
#
_symmetry.space_group_name_H-M   'P 1'
#
loop_
_entity.id
_entity.type
_entity.pdbx_description
1 polymer ?
#
loop_
_entity_poly.entity_id
_entity_poly.type
_entity_poly.pdbx_seq_one_letter_code
_entity_poly.pdbx_strand_id
1 'polypeptide(L)'
;MSEMLLTAYNGAILGPIAKLLGWIMNGMYILMEKVGITNVGLSIILFTIVIYALMFPLTYKQQKFSKLSQKMNPELQAVQKKYKDKKDTVSMQNMQTETQQIYEKYGVSPTGSCVQMLIQMPLLLALYRVFMNVPAYISSVKDVYLDLVDKIMATSGYQDIMTNLMSTLKLNTVQVDFTATDTTTLQNYVVDVLSKMSSTGWDSLRESFPALTDSIDSTYGVVSHVNNFIGLNISDTPFQIIKAAFAGGSILMAVLALLIPVISYLTQVLNIKLMPTAATAGGDNDQMAQQMKMMNLTMPLFSLVMCFTVPVGLGIYWIASAVVRSIQQFFLNKHFDKIDLDDIIAKNQEKAKKKREKMGISENQISNAARMNTRQVTASSKSSVKTTAEKELELEKANALKVNAKPGSMAAKANLVREFNERNNKKN
;
A
#
# COMPACT_ATOMS: atom_id res chain seq x y z
N MET A 1 -10.39 -12.97 -25.91
CA MET A 1 -9.93 -12.68 -24.52
C MET A 1 -9.18 -11.35 -24.38
N SER A 2 -9.11 -10.51 -25.42
CA SER A 2 -8.51 -9.15 -25.35
C SER A 2 -9.53 -8.01 -25.25
N GLU A 3 -10.83 -8.30 -25.26
CA GLU A 3 -11.92 -7.31 -25.33
C GLU A 3 -12.48 -6.85 -23.98
N MET A 4 -11.94 -7.33 -22.87
CA MET A 4 -12.34 -6.88 -21.51
C MET A 4 -11.52 -5.69 -20.98
N LEU A 5 -10.94 -4.90 -21.86
CA LEU A 5 -10.10 -3.76 -21.50
C LEU A 5 -10.87 -2.44 -21.68
N LEU A 6 -11.98 -2.34 -21.05
CA LEU A 6 -12.51 -1.07 -20.59
C LEU A 6 -11.54 -0.51 -19.60
N THR A 7 -11.59 0.70 -19.22
CA THR A 7 -10.71 1.38 -18.28
C THR A 7 -10.16 0.54 -17.10
N ALA A 8 -9.98 -0.77 -17.35
CA ALA A 8 -9.14 -1.63 -16.54
C ALA A 8 -7.76 -0.99 -16.47
N TYR A 9 -7.33 -0.66 -15.29
CA TYR A 9 -6.08 0.04 -15.06
C TYR A 9 -4.90 -0.70 -15.73
N ASN A 10 -4.24 -0.05 -16.69
CA ASN A 10 -3.15 -0.61 -17.51
C ASN A 10 -1.74 -0.21 -17.06
N GLY A 11 -1.56 0.35 -15.86
CA GLY A 11 -0.24 0.68 -15.33
C GLY A 11 0.67 -0.55 -15.25
N ALA A 12 1.96 -0.37 -15.54
CA ALA A 12 2.93 -1.46 -15.69
C ALA A 12 3.02 -2.41 -14.47
N ILE A 13 2.84 -1.91 -13.25
CA ILE A 13 2.91 -2.72 -12.02
C ILE A 13 1.52 -3.11 -11.53
N LEU A 14 0.61 -2.14 -11.41
CA LEU A 14 -0.72 -2.38 -10.84
C LEU A 14 -1.69 -3.03 -11.84
N GLY A 15 -1.50 -2.86 -13.14
CA GLY A 15 -2.37 -3.43 -14.17
C GLY A 15 -2.48 -4.96 -14.10
N PRO A 16 -1.36 -5.71 -14.14
CA PRO A 16 -1.39 -7.16 -13.99
C PRO A 16 -2.05 -7.63 -12.68
N ILE A 17 -1.79 -6.92 -11.57
CA ILE A 17 -2.38 -7.24 -10.26
C ILE A 17 -3.89 -7.00 -10.31
N ALA A 18 -4.34 -5.86 -10.83
CA ALA A 18 -5.76 -5.52 -10.93
C ALA A 18 -6.51 -6.50 -11.85
N LYS A 19 -5.89 -6.95 -12.96
CA LYS A 19 -6.46 -7.98 -13.86
C LYS A 19 -6.63 -9.32 -13.15
N LEU A 20 -5.62 -9.76 -12.40
CA LEU A 20 -5.71 -10.99 -11.61
C LEU A 20 -6.82 -10.91 -10.55
N LEU A 21 -6.87 -9.82 -9.80
CA LEU A 21 -7.88 -9.58 -8.78
C LEU A 21 -9.29 -9.49 -9.40
N GLY A 22 -9.42 -8.80 -10.53
CA GLY A 22 -10.65 -8.70 -11.30
C GLY A 22 -11.13 -10.07 -11.80
N TRP A 23 -10.23 -10.92 -12.28
CA TRP A 23 -10.57 -12.28 -12.69
C TRP A 23 -11.12 -13.12 -11.52
N ILE A 24 -10.52 -13.02 -10.34
CA ILE A 24 -11.02 -13.68 -9.13
C ILE A 24 -12.39 -13.13 -8.75
N MET A 25 -12.58 -11.82 -8.79
CA MET A 25 -13.85 -11.16 -8.45
C MET A 25 -14.96 -11.56 -9.43
N ASN A 26 -14.68 -11.58 -10.73
CA ASN A 26 -15.61 -12.06 -11.75
C ASN A 26 -16.03 -13.52 -11.50
N GLY A 27 -15.06 -14.38 -11.20
CA GLY A 27 -15.33 -15.78 -10.86
C GLY A 27 -16.24 -15.92 -9.63
N MET A 28 -16.03 -15.10 -8.60
CA MET A 28 -16.90 -15.09 -7.40
C MET A 28 -18.31 -14.60 -7.74
N TYR A 29 -18.43 -13.55 -8.55
CA TYR A 29 -19.74 -13.04 -8.98
C TYR A 29 -20.52 -14.09 -9.79
N ILE A 30 -19.88 -14.69 -10.81
CA ILE A 30 -20.50 -15.76 -11.63
C ILE A 30 -20.92 -16.96 -10.77
N LEU A 31 -20.11 -17.33 -9.78
CA LEU A 31 -20.44 -18.42 -8.85
C LEU A 31 -21.73 -18.10 -8.06
N MET A 32 -21.87 -16.87 -7.58
CA MET A 32 -23.06 -16.40 -6.87
C MET A 32 -24.26 -16.28 -7.79
N GLU A 33 -24.08 -15.77 -9.01
CA GLU A 33 -25.12 -15.69 -10.03
C GLU A 33 -25.75 -17.05 -10.35
N LYS A 34 -24.93 -18.12 -10.43
CA LYS A 34 -25.40 -19.50 -10.63
C LYS A 34 -26.31 -20.02 -9.52
N VAL A 35 -26.20 -19.50 -8.31
CA VAL A 35 -27.07 -19.82 -7.19
C VAL A 35 -28.21 -18.77 -7.01
N GLY A 36 -28.40 -17.92 -8.00
CA GLY A 36 -29.48 -16.93 -8.03
C GLY A 36 -29.20 -15.65 -7.21
N ILE A 37 -27.96 -15.41 -6.82
CA ILE A 37 -27.58 -14.23 -6.02
C ILE A 37 -26.80 -13.26 -6.91
N THR A 38 -27.46 -12.23 -7.39
CA THR A 38 -26.85 -11.15 -8.21
C THR A 38 -26.62 -9.92 -7.35
N ASN A 39 -25.54 -9.94 -6.54
CA ASN A 39 -25.23 -8.85 -5.60
C ASN A 39 -23.73 -8.56 -5.53
N VAL A 40 -23.33 -7.35 -5.94
CA VAL A 40 -21.92 -6.95 -5.96
C VAL A 40 -21.38 -6.77 -4.55
N GLY A 41 -22.16 -6.27 -3.59
CA GLY A 41 -21.71 -6.10 -2.20
C GLY A 41 -21.34 -7.43 -1.54
N LEU A 42 -22.17 -8.46 -1.75
CA LEU A 42 -21.89 -9.80 -1.26
C LEU A 42 -20.68 -10.42 -1.99
N SER A 43 -20.52 -10.16 -3.28
CA SER A 43 -19.35 -10.58 -4.06
C SER A 43 -18.06 -9.96 -3.53
N ILE A 44 -18.09 -8.70 -3.10
CA ILE A 44 -16.95 -8.04 -2.45
C ILE A 44 -16.56 -8.76 -1.16
N ILE A 45 -17.53 -9.16 -0.34
CA ILE A 45 -17.26 -9.90 0.91
C ILE A 45 -16.64 -11.26 0.61
N LEU A 46 -17.22 -12.04 -0.30
CA LEU A 46 -16.73 -13.36 -0.65
C LEU A 46 -15.32 -13.28 -1.28
N PHE A 47 -15.14 -12.38 -2.22
CA PHE A 47 -13.85 -12.06 -2.81
C PHE A 47 -12.80 -11.73 -1.73
N THR A 48 -13.17 -10.90 -0.76
CA THR A 48 -12.26 -10.51 0.35
C THR A 48 -11.83 -11.74 1.15
N ILE A 49 -12.76 -12.63 1.49
CA ILE A 49 -12.46 -13.88 2.21
C ILE A 49 -11.46 -14.72 1.41
N VAL A 50 -11.69 -14.90 0.10
CA VAL A 50 -10.83 -15.71 -0.77
C VAL A 50 -9.43 -15.10 -0.86
N ILE A 51 -9.30 -13.78 -1.06
CA ILE A 51 -8.00 -13.11 -1.16
C ILE A 51 -7.22 -13.27 0.15
N TYR A 52 -7.85 -13.05 1.31
CA TYR A 52 -7.16 -13.22 2.60
C TYR A 52 -6.84 -14.67 2.91
N ALA A 53 -7.63 -15.65 2.43
CA ALA A 53 -7.30 -17.06 2.50
C ALA A 53 -6.06 -17.38 1.66
N LEU A 54 -5.97 -16.88 0.42
CA LEU A 54 -4.79 -17.03 -0.44
C LEU A 54 -3.54 -16.36 0.17
N MET A 55 -3.71 -15.22 0.85
CA MET A 55 -2.62 -14.51 1.52
C MET A 55 -2.24 -15.10 2.88
N PHE A 56 -2.97 -16.10 3.39
CA PHE A 56 -2.74 -16.68 4.71
C PHE A 56 -1.28 -17.14 4.96
N PRO A 57 -0.57 -17.81 4.02
CA PRO A 57 0.83 -18.19 4.22
C PRO A 57 1.75 -16.99 4.47
N LEU A 58 1.46 -15.85 3.82
CA LEU A 58 2.21 -14.61 4.02
C LEU A 58 1.89 -14.00 5.40
N THR A 59 0.62 -13.97 5.77
CA THR A 59 0.14 -13.50 7.08
C THR A 59 0.75 -14.33 8.22
N TYR A 60 0.85 -15.66 8.05
CA TYR A 60 1.50 -16.54 9.01
C TYR A 60 2.98 -16.20 9.23
N LYS A 61 3.74 -16.00 8.15
CA LYS A 61 5.16 -15.60 8.23
C LYS A 61 5.34 -14.26 8.92
N GLN A 62 4.45 -13.32 8.62
CA GLN A 62 4.44 -12.00 9.26
C GLN A 62 4.16 -12.09 10.75
N GLN A 63 3.15 -12.88 11.14
CA GLN A 63 2.81 -13.08 12.55
C GLN A 63 3.97 -13.69 13.33
N LYS A 64 4.61 -14.70 12.73
CA LYS A 64 5.83 -15.30 13.29
C LYS A 64 6.92 -14.24 13.51
N PHE A 65 7.18 -13.40 12.50
CA PHE A 65 8.15 -12.30 12.60
C PHE A 65 7.76 -11.33 13.73
N SER A 66 6.48 -10.94 13.81
CA SER A 66 5.98 -10.02 14.82
C SER A 66 6.16 -10.56 16.25
N LYS A 67 5.84 -11.84 16.50
CA LYS A 67 6.05 -12.51 17.78
C LYS A 67 7.53 -12.60 18.17
N LEU A 68 8.42 -12.94 17.22
CA LEU A 68 9.87 -12.93 17.45
C LEU A 68 10.39 -11.51 17.73
N SER A 69 9.88 -10.51 17.03
CA SER A 69 10.24 -9.10 17.27
C SER A 69 9.82 -8.63 18.66
N GLN A 70 8.66 -9.07 19.17
CA GLN A 70 8.25 -8.76 20.55
C GLN A 70 9.26 -9.31 21.58
N LYS A 71 9.72 -10.55 21.39
CA LYS A 71 10.70 -11.17 22.30
C LYS A 71 12.08 -10.51 22.19
N MET A 72 12.45 -10.01 21.01
CA MET A 72 13.71 -9.33 20.71
C MET A 72 13.75 -7.87 21.22
N ASN A 73 12.61 -7.19 21.27
CA ASN A 73 12.50 -5.76 21.57
C ASN A 73 13.16 -5.32 22.87
N PRO A 74 13.04 -6.02 24.00
CA PRO A 74 13.71 -5.63 25.25
C PRO A 74 15.24 -5.53 25.10
N GLU A 75 15.87 -6.45 24.34
CA GLU A 75 17.31 -6.43 24.07
C GLU A 75 17.68 -5.25 23.18
N LEU A 76 16.89 -4.98 22.12
CA LEU A 76 17.12 -3.83 21.24
C LEU A 76 17.04 -2.50 22.02
N GLN A 77 16.08 -2.38 22.91
CA GLN A 77 15.94 -1.17 23.76
C GLN A 77 17.09 -1.03 24.75
N ALA A 78 17.60 -2.11 25.31
CA ALA A 78 18.77 -2.05 26.17
C ALA A 78 19.98 -1.49 25.42
N VAL A 79 20.17 -1.90 24.15
CA VAL A 79 21.23 -1.35 23.28
C VAL A 79 20.97 0.14 22.99
N GLN A 80 19.76 0.51 22.61
CA GLN A 80 19.40 1.91 22.34
C GLN A 80 19.62 2.80 23.57
N LYS A 81 19.21 2.35 24.77
CA LYS A 81 19.45 3.08 26.02
C LYS A 81 20.94 3.23 26.32
N LYS A 82 21.76 2.19 26.09
CA LYS A 82 23.20 2.21 26.30
C LYS A 82 23.92 3.29 25.48
N TYR A 83 23.37 3.62 24.29
CA TYR A 83 23.96 4.55 23.34
C TYR A 83 23.18 5.87 23.18
N LYS A 84 22.10 6.09 23.94
CA LYS A 84 21.17 7.23 23.79
C LYS A 84 21.86 8.60 23.78
N ASP A 85 22.86 8.78 24.67
CA ASP A 85 23.53 10.08 24.85
C ASP A 85 24.88 10.15 24.11
N LYS A 86 25.24 9.12 23.35
CA LYS A 86 26.50 9.02 22.63
C LYS A 86 26.26 9.31 21.15
N LYS A 87 26.70 10.46 20.67
CA LYS A 87 26.51 10.91 19.26
C LYS A 87 27.81 10.77 18.43
N ASP A 88 28.88 10.23 19.00
CA ASP A 88 30.13 9.99 18.29
C ASP A 88 30.00 8.83 17.29
N THR A 89 30.73 8.91 16.19
CA THR A 89 30.69 7.93 15.09
C THR A 89 30.99 6.50 15.57
N VAL A 90 31.90 6.34 16.53
CA VAL A 90 32.30 5.03 17.07
C VAL A 90 31.15 4.40 17.87
N SER A 91 30.47 5.19 18.72
CA SER A 91 29.32 4.73 19.50
C SER A 91 28.14 4.36 18.59
N MET A 92 27.86 5.14 17.52
CA MET A 92 26.84 4.85 16.54
C MET A 92 27.14 3.52 15.80
N GLN A 93 28.40 3.29 15.43
CA GLN A 93 28.81 2.04 14.76
C GLN A 93 28.72 0.83 15.70
N ASN A 94 29.10 0.99 16.97
CA ASN A 94 28.95 -0.07 17.99
C ASN A 94 27.47 -0.39 18.24
N MET A 95 26.61 0.61 18.33
CA MET A 95 25.15 0.43 18.45
C MET A 95 24.60 -0.37 17.26
N GLN A 96 25.00 -0.02 16.03
CA GLN A 96 24.58 -0.73 14.83
C GLN A 96 25.06 -2.18 14.83
N THR A 97 26.30 -2.44 15.26
CA THR A 97 26.87 -3.80 15.35
C THR A 97 26.12 -4.63 16.41
N GLU A 98 25.89 -4.10 17.61
CA GLU A 98 25.15 -4.80 18.67
C GLU A 98 23.69 -5.05 18.23
N THR A 99 23.06 -4.09 17.57
CA THR A 99 21.73 -4.24 16.99
C THR A 99 21.70 -5.39 15.96
N GLN A 100 22.67 -5.44 15.06
CA GLN A 100 22.79 -6.51 14.08
C GLN A 100 22.99 -7.89 14.72
N GLN A 101 23.81 -7.97 15.77
CA GLN A 101 24.02 -9.22 16.52
C GLN A 101 22.72 -9.74 17.15
N ILE A 102 21.86 -8.85 17.67
CA ILE A 102 20.55 -9.21 18.19
C ILE A 102 19.67 -9.75 17.08
N TYR A 103 19.57 -9.09 15.93
CA TYR A 103 18.81 -9.61 14.78
C TYR A 103 19.31 -10.99 14.33
N GLU A 104 20.60 -11.20 14.33
CA GLU A 104 21.21 -12.50 14.00
C GLU A 104 20.91 -13.56 15.06
N LYS A 105 20.96 -13.21 16.35
CA LYS A 105 20.59 -14.10 17.47
C LYS A 105 19.16 -14.63 17.32
N TYR A 106 18.22 -13.78 16.95
CA TYR A 106 16.82 -14.18 16.73
C TYR A 106 16.56 -14.74 15.32
N GLY A 107 17.54 -14.71 14.42
CA GLY A 107 17.43 -15.20 13.05
C GLY A 107 16.35 -14.48 12.24
N VAL A 108 16.14 -13.20 12.51
CA VAL A 108 15.19 -12.32 11.82
C VAL A 108 15.93 -11.22 11.05
N SER A 109 15.32 -10.75 9.97
CA SER A 109 15.88 -9.66 9.18
C SER A 109 15.23 -8.33 9.59
N PRO A 110 15.99 -7.23 9.73
CA PRO A 110 15.41 -5.90 9.98
C PRO A 110 14.45 -5.45 8.86
N THR A 111 14.63 -5.97 7.65
CA THR A 111 13.75 -5.67 6.50
C THR A 111 12.46 -6.48 6.46
N GLY A 112 12.27 -7.46 7.37
CA GLY A 112 11.13 -8.37 7.33
C GLY A 112 9.76 -7.70 7.45
N SER A 113 9.66 -6.59 8.20
CA SER A 113 8.43 -5.78 8.30
C SER A 113 8.18 -4.93 7.06
N CYS A 114 9.23 -4.42 6.41
CA CYS A 114 9.11 -3.56 5.23
C CYS A 114 8.64 -4.33 4.00
N VAL A 115 9.05 -5.58 3.83
CA VAL A 115 8.65 -6.43 2.70
C VAL A 115 7.13 -6.58 2.63
N GLN A 116 6.45 -6.68 3.78
CA GLN A 116 5.00 -6.75 3.79
C GLN A 116 4.35 -5.48 3.30
N MET A 117 4.82 -4.31 3.72
CA MET A 117 4.29 -3.04 3.26
C MET A 117 4.46 -2.89 1.74
N LEU A 118 5.59 -3.35 1.20
CA LEU A 118 5.86 -3.36 -0.24
C LEU A 118 4.90 -4.27 -1.03
N ILE A 119 4.41 -5.37 -0.44
CA ILE A 119 3.42 -6.26 -1.07
C ILE A 119 2.01 -5.71 -0.87
N GLN A 120 1.69 -5.21 0.33
CA GLN A 120 0.34 -4.77 0.70
C GLN A 120 -0.09 -3.51 -0.06
N MET A 121 0.82 -2.55 -0.28
CA MET A 121 0.46 -1.27 -0.92
C MET A 121 0.02 -1.43 -2.38
N PRO A 122 0.76 -2.15 -3.27
CA PRO A 122 0.29 -2.41 -4.63
C PRO A 122 -1.03 -3.19 -4.67
N LEU A 123 -1.19 -4.16 -3.76
CA LEU A 123 -2.43 -4.93 -3.65
C LEU A 123 -3.62 -4.04 -3.28
N LEU A 124 -3.47 -3.17 -2.28
CA LEU A 124 -4.51 -2.24 -1.86
C LEU A 124 -4.91 -1.28 -2.99
N LEU A 125 -3.93 -0.72 -3.70
CA LEU A 125 -4.17 0.19 -4.81
C LEU A 125 -4.85 -0.52 -5.99
N ALA A 126 -4.47 -1.76 -6.27
CA ALA A 126 -5.12 -2.56 -7.32
C ALA A 126 -6.57 -2.91 -6.94
N LEU A 127 -6.83 -3.30 -5.69
CA LEU A 127 -8.18 -3.54 -5.17
C LEU A 127 -9.06 -2.28 -5.25
N TYR A 128 -8.52 -1.13 -4.88
CA TYR A 128 -9.21 0.14 -5.03
C TYR A 128 -9.65 0.37 -6.49
N ARG A 129 -8.77 0.10 -7.46
CA ARG A 129 -9.08 0.22 -8.89
C ARG A 129 -10.17 -0.75 -9.35
N VAL A 130 -10.16 -1.99 -8.86
CA VAL A 130 -11.19 -3.00 -9.18
C VAL A 130 -12.55 -2.57 -8.64
N PHE A 131 -12.64 -2.15 -7.38
CA PHE A 131 -13.92 -1.76 -6.77
C PHE A 131 -14.45 -0.43 -7.31
N MET A 132 -13.59 0.46 -7.74
CA MET A 132 -14.01 1.70 -8.39
C MET A 132 -14.51 1.49 -9.83
N ASN A 133 -14.19 0.37 -10.47
CA ASN A 133 -14.56 0.11 -11.88
C ASN A 133 -15.15 -1.30 -12.03
N VAL A 134 -16.16 -1.65 -11.23
CA VAL A 134 -16.78 -2.98 -11.20
C VAL A 134 -17.16 -3.52 -12.59
N PRO A 135 -17.82 -2.76 -13.50
CA PRO A 135 -18.16 -3.28 -14.82
C PRO A 135 -16.94 -3.60 -15.70
N ALA A 136 -15.77 -2.99 -15.42
CA ALA A 136 -14.55 -3.30 -16.13
C ALA A 136 -13.96 -4.68 -15.77
N TYR A 137 -14.40 -5.27 -14.66
CA TYR A 137 -13.88 -6.52 -14.12
C TYR A 137 -14.92 -7.62 -14.00
N ILE A 138 -16.23 -7.29 -13.99
CA ILE A 138 -17.33 -8.26 -13.91
C ILE A 138 -18.15 -8.16 -15.20
N SER A 139 -18.03 -9.14 -16.07
CA SER A 139 -18.67 -9.16 -17.39
C SER A 139 -20.19 -9.06 -17.29
N SER A 140 -20.84 -9.89 -16.45
CA SER A 140 -22.30 -9.87 -16.28
C SER A 140 -22.84 -8.50 -15.81
N VAL A 141 -22.06 -7.76 -15.00
CA VAL A 141 -22.45 -6.40 -14.58
C VAL A 141 -22.29 -5.40 -15.73
N LYS A 142 -21.28 -5.56 -16.59
CA LYS A 142 -21.13 -4.75 -17.80
C LYS A 142 -22.30 -4.94 -18.74
N ASP A 143 -22.69 -6.20 -18.98
CA ASP A 143 -23.73 -6.55 -19.94
C ASP A 143 -25.07 -5.89 -19.63
N VAL A 144 -25.36 -5.59 -18.34
CA VAL A 144 -26.56 -4.85 -17.92
C VAL A 144 -26.66 -3.46 -18.56
N TYR A 145 -25.51 -2.83 -18.87
CA TYR A 145 -25.50 -1.48 -19.44
C TYR A 145 -25.58 -1.45 -20.96
N LEU A 146 -25.22 -2.53 -21.66
CA LEU A 146 -24.95 -2.51 -23.11
C LEU A 146 -26.15 -2.07 -23.94
N ASP A 147 -27.37 -2.55 -23.64
CA ASP A 147 -28.58 -2.13 -24.39
C ASP A 147 -28.85 -0.62 -24.30
N LEU A 148 -28.70 -0.04 -23.11
CA LEU A 148 -28.83 1.40 -22.91
C LEU A 148 -27.69 2.17 -23.59
N VAL A 149 -26.47 1.68 -23.50
CA VAL A 149 -25.28 2.28 -24.13
C VAL A 149 -25.44 2.38 -25.63
N ASP A 150 -25.89 1.31 -26.29
CA ASP A 150 -26.12 1.29 -27.74
C ASP A 150 -27.20 2.32 -28.14
N LYS A 151 -28.26 2.47 -27.36
CA LYS A 151 -29.32 3.48 -27.60
C LYS A 151 -28.81 4.91 -27.36
N ILE A 152 -28.02 5.14 -26.34
CA ILE A 152 -27.36 6.44 -26.09
C ILE A 152 -26.47 6.80 -27.29
N MET A 153 -25.63 5.89 -27.73
CA MET A 153 -24.69 6.11 -28.84
C MET A 153 -25.40 6.30 -30.18
N ALA A 154 -26.59 5.75 -30.36
CA ALA A 154 -27.43 6.00 -31.53
C ALA A 154 -28.10 7.38 -31.52
N THR A 155 -28.11 8.09 -30.39
CA THR A 155 -28.69 9.43 -30.28
C THR A 155 -27.73 10.47 -30.87
N SER A 156 -28.26 11.32 -31.77
CA SER A 156 -27.42 12.39 -32.40
C SER A 156 -26.89 13.35 -31.35
N GLY A 157 -25.58 13.62 -31.37
CA GLY A 157 -24.92 14.55 -30.45
C GLY A 157 -24.74 14.00 -29.04
N TYR A 158 -24.81 12.67 -28.83
CA TYR A 158 -24.63 12.05 -27.52
C TYR A 158 -23.29 12.39 -26.86
N GLN A 159 -22.24 12.62 -27.62
CA GLN A 159 -20.92 12.98 -27.10
C GLN A 159 -20.96 14.29 -26.30
N ASP A 160 -21.62 15.32 -26.86
CA ASP A 160 -21.77 16.62 -26.21
C ASP A 160 -22.68 16.51 -24.98
N ILE A 161 -23.77 15.75 -25.09
CA ILE A 161 -24.73 15.52 -23.98
C ILE A 161 -24.00 14.82 -22.85
N MET A 162 -23.24 13.73 -23.10
CA MET A 162 -22.47 12.99 -22.10
C MET A 162 -21.38 13.84 -21.46
N THR A 163 -20.67 14.66 -22.26
CA THR A 163 -19.65 15.58 -21.76
C THR A 163 -20.23 16.61 -20.81
N ASN A 164 -21.37 17.22 -21.17
CA ASN A 164 -22.08 18.18 -20.32
C ASN A 164 -22.58 17.52 -19.03
N LEU A 165 -23.12 16.31 -19.13
CA LEU A 165 -23.59 15.53 -17.98
C LEU A 165 -22.46 15.23 -17.02
N MET A 166 -21.30 14.79 -17.52
CA MET A 166 -20.09 14.56 -16.69
C MET A 166 -19.64 15.81 -15.96
N SER A 167 -19.67 16.96 -16.65
CA SER A 167 -19.30 18.26 -16.05
C SER A 167 -20.30 18.65 -14.94
N THR A 168 -21.61 18.51 -15.20
CA THR A 168 -22.68 18.82 -14.25
C THR A 168 -22.59 17.95 -13.00
N LEU A 169 -22.36 16.64 -13.17
CA LEU A 169 -22.24 15.67 -12.09
C LEU A 169 -20.85 15.66 -11.44
N LYS A 170 -19.91 16.48 -11.93
CA LYS A 170 -18.52 16.56 -11.45
C LYS A 170 -17.81 15.20 -11.44
N LEU A 171 -18.02 14.40 -12.47
CA LEU A 171 -17.39 13.07 -12.62
C LEU A 171 -15.93 13.18 -13.08
N ASN A 172 -15.12 14.03 -12.42
CA ASN A 172 -13.73 14.34 -12.80
C ASN A 172 -12.77 13.16 -12.69
N THR A 173 -13.17 12.07 -12.04
CA THR A 173 -12.37 10.84 -11.90
C THR A 173 -12.50 9.92 -13.11
N VAL A 174 -13.47 10.15 -13.99
CA VAL A 174 -13.67 9.38 -15.21
C VAL A 174 -12.92 10.06 -16.34
N GLN A 175 -11.89 9.38 -16.86
CA GLN A 175 -11.11 9.87 -18.00
C GLN A 175 -11.64 9.21 -19.26
N VAL A 176 -12.43 9.92 -20.02
CA VAL A 176 -13.02 9.47 -21.27
C VAL A 176 -12.72 10.47 -22.39
N ASP A 177 -12.55 9.94 -23.60
CA ASP A 177 -12.39 10.73 -24.81
C ASP A 177 -13.47 10.32 -25.82
N PHE A 178 -14.56 11.05 -25.85
CA PHE A 178 -15.66 10.78 -26.76
C PHE A 178 -15.34 11.13 -28.23
N THR A 179 -14.15 11.63 -28.53
CA THR A 179 -13.65 11.82 -29.91
C THR A 179 -12.99 10.57 -30.48
N ALA A 180 -12.83 9.51 -29.67
CA ALA A 180 -12.26 8.23 -30.12
C ALA A 180 -13.06 7.66 -31.31
N THR A 181 -12.37 6.97 -32.23
CA THR A 181 -12.99 6.40 -33.43
C THR A 181 -13.43 4.96 -33.26
N ASP A 182 -12.91 4.27 -32.24
CA ASP A 182 -13.24 2.87 -31.96
C ASP A 182 -14.55 2.76 -31.17
N THR A 183 -15.54 2.10 -31.77
CA THR A 183 -16.89 1.94 -31.19
C THR A 183 -16.86 1.21 -29.86
N THR A 184 -16.02 0.18 -29.72
CA THR A 184 -15.90 -0.58 -28.47
C THR A 184 -15.34 0.30 -27.34
N THR A 185 -14.37 1.15 -27.66
CA THR A 185 -13.81 2.12 -26.72
C THR A 185 -14.87 3.14 -26.28
N LEU A 186 -15.68 3.65 -27.21
CA LEU A 186 -16.76 4.58 -26.91
C LEU A 186 -17.85 3.94 -26.06
N GLN A 187 -18.30 2.71 -26.38
CA GLN A 187 -19.22 1.95 -25.53
C GLN A 187 -18.69 1.85 -24.11
N ASN A 188 -17.44 1.54 -23.99
CA ASN A 188 -16.75 1.39 -22.73
C ASN A 188 -16.72 2.70 -21.92
N TYR A 189 -16.45 3.81 -22.56
CA TYR A 189 -16.49 5.12 -21.92
C TYR A 189 -17.89 5.47 -21.42
N VAL A 190 -18.94 5.17 -22.20
CA VAL A 190 -20.31 5.38 -21.74
C VAL A 190 -20.63 4.49 -20.53
N VAL A 191 -20.26 3.20 -20.54
CA VAL A 191 -20.41 2.31 -19.36
C VAL A 191 -19.70 2.88 -18.14
N ASP A 192 -18.48 3.39 -18.31
CA ASP A 192 -17.72 3.96 -17.20
C ASP A 192 -18.44 5.15 -16.58
N VAL A 193 -18.97 6.06 -17.41
CA VAL A 193 -19.75 7.21 -16.95
C VAL A 193 -21.00 6.76 -16.21
N LEU A 194 -21.79 5.86 -16.80
CA LEU A 194 -23.03 5.37 -16.20
C LEU A 194 -22.78 4.66 -14.86
N SER A 195 -21.72 3.86 -14.78
CA SER A 195 -21.36 3.11 -13.56
C SER A 195 -20.90 3.98 -12.40
N LYS A 196 -20.50 5.23 -12.67
CA LYS A 196 -20.08 6.21 -11.67
C LYS A 196 -21.20 7.16 -11.25
N MET A 197 -22.34 7.07 -11.88
CA MET A 197 -23.47 7.89 -11.52
C MET A 197 -24.06 7.44 -10.19
N SER A 198 -24.25 8.41 -9.29
CA SER A 198 -25.09 8.22 -8.10
C SER A 198 -26.55 8.07 -8.49
N SER A 199 -27.41 7.68 -7.54
CA SER A 199 -28.86 7.60 -7.76
C SER A 199 -29.42 8.91 -8.36
N THR A 200 -28.97 10.07 -7.88
CA THR A 200 -29.37 11.38 -8.45
C THR A 200 -28.78 11.65 -9.84
N GLY A 201 -27.65 11.02 -10.19
CA GLY A 201 -27.05 11.13 -11.53
C GLY A 201 -27.93 10.47 -12.61
N TRP A 202 -28.64 9.40 -12.25
CA TRP A 202 -29.59 8.74 -13.14
C TRP A 202 -30.84 9.63 -13.44
N ASP A 203 -31.22 10.49 -12.50
CA ASP A 203 -32.28 11.49 -12.75
C ASP A 203 -31.83 12.51 -13.80
N SER A 204 -30.60 13.01 -13.68
CA SER A 204 -30.01 13.92 -14.67
C SER A 204 -29.81 13.24 -16.03
N LEU A 205 -29.57 11.93 -16.08
CA LEU A 205 -29.52 11.17 -17.34
C LEU A 205 -30.89 11.14 -18.04
N ARG A 206 -32.01 10.93 -17.29
CA ARG A 206 -33.39 10.98 -17.83
C ARG A 206 -33.71 12.34 -18.43
N GLU A 207 -33.32 13.41 -17.74
CA GLU A 207 -33.49 14.77 -18.23
C GLU A 207 -32.68 15.04 -19.52
N SER A 208 -31.50 14.47 -19.62
CA SER A 208 -30.59 14.63 -20.77
C SER A 208 -31.02 13.80 -21.99
N PHE A 209 -31.65 12.64 -21.77
CA PHE A 209 -32.12 11.71 -22.82
C PHE A 209 -33.62 11.37 -22.65
N PRO A 210 -34.58 12.32 -22.81
CA PRO A 210 -35.99 12.09 -22.53
C PRO A 210 -36.60 10.95 -23.38
N ALA A 211 -36.12 10.78 -24.62
CA ALA A 211 -36.56 9.70 -25.51
C ALA A 211 -36.16 8.29 -25.06
N LEU A 212 -35.22 8.18 -24.14
CA LEU A 212 -34.69 6.90 -23.64
C LEU A 212 -35.15 6.59 -22.20
N THR A 213 -36.09 7.34 -21.63
CA THR A 213 -36.54 7.21 -20.24
C THR A 213 -36.87 5.77 -19.87
N ASP A 214 -37.63 5.04 -20.67
CA ASP A 214 -38.02 3.65 -20.39
C ASP A 214 -36.81 2.72 -20.34
N SER A 215 -35.83 2.92 -21.24
CA SER A 215 -34.57 2.13 -21.26
C SER A 215 -33.68 2.48 -20.08
N ILE A 216 -33.63 3.75 -19.71
CA ILE A 216 -32.88 4.23 -18.52
C ILE A 216 -33.49 3.63 -17.27
N ASP A 217 -34.81 3.63 -17.12
CA ASP A 217 -35.52 3.08 -15.95
C ASP A 217 -35.35 1.56 -15.84
N SER A 218 -35.42 0.84 -16.96
CA SER A 218 -35.19 -0.59 -17.01
C SER A 218 -33.76 -0.93 -16.56
N THR A 219 -32.75 -0.26 -17.14
CA THR A 219 -31.35 -0.48 -16.80
C THR A 219 -31.07 -0.09 -15.34
N TYR A 220 -31.58 1.08 -14.89
CA TYR A 220 -31.43 1.52 -13.52
C TYR A 220 -32.04 0.54 -12.52
N GLY A 221 -33.22 -0.03 -12.84
CA GLY A 221 -33.84 -1.05 -12.01
C GLY A 221 -32.93 -2.25 -11.75
N VAL A 222 -32.31 -2.77 -12.80
CA VAL A 222 -31.37 -3.89 -12.67
C VAL A 222 -30.10 -3.47 -11.94
N VAL A 223 -29.50 -2.34 -12.33
CA VAL A 223 -28.26 -1.82 -11.69
C VAL A 223 -28.47 -1.54 -10.20
N SER A 224 -29.60 -0.92 -9.85
CA SER A 224 -29.93 -0.63 -8.45
C SER A 224 -30.14 -1.90 -7.63
N HIS A 225 -30.74 -2.95 -8.22
CA HIS A 225 -30.87 -4.27 -7.58
C HIS A 225 -29.51 -4.93 -7.34
N VAL A 226 -28.67 -4.99 -8.36
CA VAL A 226 -27.33 -5.59 -8.30
C VAL A 226 -26.41 -4.86 -7.30
N ASN A 227 -26.56 -3.53 -7.22
CA ASN A 227 -25.79 -2.68 -6.32
C ASN A 227 -26.44 -2.50 -4.93
N ASN A 228 -27.63 -3.03 -4.69
CA ASN A 228 -28.29 -2.90 -3.40
C ASN A 228 -27.69 -3.87 -2.37
N PHE A 229 -27.01 -3.34 -1.37
CA PHE A 229 -26.52 -4.11 -0.25
C PHE A 229 -27.16 -3.60 1.06
N ILE A 230 -28.04 -4.41 1.66
CA ILE A 230 -28.76 -4.07 2.92
C ILE A 230 -29.51 -2.71 2.81
N GLY A 231 -30.14 -2.45 1.67
CA GLY A 231 -30.88 -1.22 1.42
C GLY A 231 -30.02 -0.03 0.95
N LEU A 232 -28.70 -0.15 0.93
CA LEU A 232 -27.79 0.89 0.46
C LEU A 232 -27.28 0.59 -0.95
N ASN A 233 -27.24 1.59 -1.82
CA ASN A 233 -26.56 1.47 -3.10
C ASN A 233 -25.05 1.59 -2.88
N ILE A 234 -24.30 0.54 -3.24
CA ILE A 234 -22.83 0.48 -3.02
C ILE A 234 -22.04 1.48 -3.85
N SER A 235 -22.62 2.05 -4.89
CA SER A 235 -22.00 3.08 -5.72
C SER A 235 -22.09 4.48 -5.11
N ASP A 236 -23.08 4.72 -4.24
CA ASP A 236 -23.23 5.99 -3.54
C ASP A 236 -22.28 6.11 -2.36
N THR A 237 -21.90 7.33 -1.99
CA THR A 237 -21.13 7.56 -0.77
C THR A 237 -22.04 7.66 0.46
N PRO A 238 -21.60 7.24 1.66
CA PRO A 238 -22.40 7.42 2.88
C PRO A 238 -22.85 8.87 3.08
N PHE A 239 -21.98 9.84 2.75
CA PHE A 239 -22.32 11.26 2.84
C PHE A 239 -23.48 11.65 1.93
N GLN A 240 -23.49 11.18 0.66
CA GLN A 240 -24.60 11.44 -0.28
C GLN A 240 -25.90 10.81 0.20
N ILE A 241 -25.87 9.56 0.68
CA ILE A 241 -27.04 8.85 1.19
C ILE A 241 -27.60 9.57 2.42
N ILE A 242 -26.76 9.98 3.37
CA ILE A 242 -27.17 10.72 4.57
C ILE A 242 -27.86 12.05 4.16
N LYS A 243 -27.25 12.81 3.24
CA LYS A 243 -27.82 14.06 2.75
C LYS A 243 -29.17 13.86 2.09
N ALA A 244 -29.30 12.86 1.21
CA ALA A 244 -30.55 12.52 0.54
C ALA A 244 -31.61 12.02 1.53
N ALA A 245 -31.23 11.21 2.51
CA ALA A 245 -32.11 10.69 3.56
C ALA A 245 -32.72 11.82 4.42
N PHE A 246 -31.92 12.82 4.80
CA PHE A 246 -32.43 13.99 5.52
C PHE A 246 -33.40 14.83 4.66
N ALA A 247 -33.09 14.99 3.37
CA ALA A 247 -34.00 15.71 2.46
C ALA A 247 -35.31 14.96 2.22
N GLY A 248 -35.29 13.63 2.17
CA GLY A 248 -36.42 12.74 1.95
C GLY A 248 -37.14 12.25 3.22
N GLY A 249 -36.68 12.67 4.42
CA GLY A 249 -37.26 12.28 5.70
C GLY A 249 -37.04 10.82 6.13
N SER A 250 -36.08 10.09 5.53
CA SER A 250 -35.81 8.69 5.81
C SER A 250 -34.68 8.51 6.83
N ILE A 251 -34.99 8.63 8.12
CA ILE A 251 -34.00 8.45 9.21
C ILE A 251 -33.31 7.09 9.16
N LEU A 252 -34.04 6.03 8.79
CA LEU A 252 -33.46 4.68 8.69
C LEU A 252 -32.30 4.63 7.71
N MET A 253 -32.43 5.23 6.53
CA MET A 253 -31.36 5.24 5.52
C MET A 253 -30.15 6.04 5.99
N ALA A 254 -30.37 7.16 6.68
CA ALA A 254 -29.29 7.94 7.27
C ALA A 254 -28.50 7.12 8.33
N VAL A 255 -29.20 6.36 9.17
CA VAL A 255 -28.59 5.50 10.18
C VAL A 255 -27.82 4.35 9.52
N LEU A 256 -28.40 3.66 8.53
CA LEU A 256 -27.71 2.58 7.81
C LEU A 256 -26.43 3.07 7.12
N ALA A 257 -26.50 4.24 6.47
CA ALA A 257 -25.33 4.83 5.83
C ALA A 257 -24.24 5.23 6.86
N LEU A 258 -24.62 5.74 8.04
CA LEU A 258 -23.72 6.08 9.12
C LEU A 258 -23.05 4.85 9.73
N LEU A 259 -23.74 3.71 9.76
CA LEU A 259 -23.17 2.46 10.29
C LEU A 259 -21.94 1.99 9.51
N ILE A 260 -21.86 2.24 8.21
CA ILE A 260 -20.72 1.80 7.38
C ILE A 260 -19.38 2.38 7.89
N PRO A 261 -19.18 3.72 7.98
CA PRO A 261 -17.94 4.27 8.52
C PRO A 261 -17.70 3.92 10.00
N VAL A 262 -18.77 3.86 10.82
CA VAL A 262 -18.64 3.51 12.25
C VAL A 262 -18.18 2.07 12.42
N ILE A 263 -18.80 1.10 11.75
CA ILE A 263 -18.41 -0.32 11.82
C ILE A 263 -17.01 -0.51 11.23
N SER A 264 -16.68 0.20 10.13
CA SER A 264 -15.34 0.19 9.56
C SER A 264 -14.29 0.63 10.57
N TYR A 265 -14.55 1.73 11.29
CA TYR A 265 -13.68 2.21 12.37
C TYR A 265 -13.53 1.19 13.50
N LEU A 266 -14.65 0.69 14.02
CA LEU A 266 -14.65 -0.26 15.15
C LEU A 266 -13.91 -1.56 14.79
N THR A 267 -14.13 -2.11 13.62
CA THR A 267 -13.46 -3.34 13.17
C THR A 267 -11.96 -3.13 12.95
N GLN A 268 -11.53 -1.95 12.50
CA GLN A 268 -10.12 -1.61 12.38
C GLN A 268 -9.44 -1.44 13.74
N VAL A 269 -10.10 -0.77 14.69
CA VAL A 269 -9.60 -0.66 16.08
C VAL A 269 -9.47 -2.04 16.71
N LEU A 270 -10.45 -2.93 16.52
CA LEU A 270 -10.37 -4.31 16.98
C LEU A 270 -9.19 -5.06 16.37
N ASN A 271 -8.99 -4.91 15.06
CA ASN A 271 -7.87 -5.53 14.35
C ASN A 271 -6.52 -5.06 14.90
N ILE A 272 -6.36 -3.75 15.14
CA ILE A 272 -5.12 -3.17 15.72
C ILE A 272 -4.88 -3.73 17.14
N LYS A 273 -5.92 -3.85 17.96
CA LYS A 273 -5.79 -4.42 19.30
C LYS A 273 -5.39 -5.91 19.31
N LEU A 274 -5.80 -6.65 18.29
CA LEU A 274 -5.42 -8.07 18.13
C LEU A 274 -4.03 -8.24 17.53
N MET A 275 -3.51 -7.24 16.81
CA MET A 275 -2.15 -7.31 16.27
C MET A 275 -1.13 -7.36 17.42
N PRO A 276 -0.18 -8.30 17.41
CA PRO A 276 0.93 -8.26 18.35
C PRO A 276 1.76 -7.03 18.02
N THR A 277 1.50 -5.96 18.73
CA THR A 277 2.38 -4.81 18.71
C THR A 277 3.73 -5.26 19.23
N ALA A 278 4.79 -5.00 18.47
CA ALA A 278 6.12 -5.05 19.03
C ALA A 278 6.05 -4.20 20.30
N ALA A 279 6.15 -4.84 21.46
CA ALA A 279 5.93 -4.17 22.72
C ALA A 279 6.83 -2.94 22.75
N THR A 280 6.22 -1.76 22.69
CA THR A 280 6.91 -0.50 22.92
C THR A 280 7.18 -0.45 24.44
N ALA A 281 8.10 -1.28 24.90
CA ALA A 281 8.62 -1.24 26.24
C ALA A 281 9.65 -0.11 26.38
N GLY A 282 9.66 0.87 25.47
CA GLY A 282 10.32 2.15 25.63
C GLY A 282 9.47 3.02 26.55
N GLY A 283 10.08 3.65 27.55
CA GLY A 283 9.41 4.66 28.39
C GLY A 283 8.81 5.78 27.51
N ASP A 284 7.98 6.63 28.09
CA ASP A 284 7.23 7.72 27.40
C ASP A 284 8.08 8.65 26.51
N ASN A 285 9.40 8.55 26.53
CA ASN A 285 10.35 9.31 25.74
C ASN A 285 10.90 8.59 24.49
N ASP A 286 10.40 7.40 24.15
CA ASP A 286 10.84 6.70 22.92
C ASP A 286 10.07 7.24 21.72
N GLN A 287 10.76 7.98 20.86
CA GLN A 287 10.20 8.63 19.67
C GLN A 287 9.51 7.61 18.73
N MET A 288 10.07 6.40 18.62
CA MET A 288 9.48 5.33 17.81
C MET A 288 8.19 4.77 18.43
N ALA A 289 8.13 4.66 19.76
CA ALA A 289 6.94 4.26 20.50
C ALA A 289 5.81 5.27 20.35
N GLN A 290 6.13 6.57 20.45
CA GLN A 290 5.15 7.66 20.25
C GLN A 290 4.63 7.68 18.80
N GLN A 291 5.52 7.51 17.81
CA GLN A 291 5.13 7.44 16.39
C GLN A 291 4.18 6.26 16.13
N MET A 292 4.44 5.10 16.73
CA MET A 292 3.59 3.92 16.59
C MET A 292 2.23 4.08 17.27
N LYS A 293 2.18 4.68 18.48
CA LYS A 293 0.94 5.04 19.17
C LYS A 293 0.12 6.03 18.33
N MET A 294 0.77 7.05 17.77
CA MET A 294 0.12 8.05 16.93
C MET A 294 -0.43 7.42 15.65
N MET A 295 0.36 6.57 14.98
CA MET A 295 -0.08 5.85 13.77
C MET A 295 -1.28 4.94 14.07
N ASN A 296 -1.27 4.20 15.17
CA ASN A 296 -2.36 3.31 15.57
C ASN A 296 -3.66 4.06 15.92
N LEU A 297 -3.57 5.31 16.36
CA LEU A 297 -4.74 6.17 16.63
C LEU A 297 -5.21 6.89 15.36
N THR A 298 -4.27 7.45 14.60
CA THR A 298 -4.58 8.32 13.46
C THR A 298 -5.12 7.54 12.26
N MET A 299 -4.61 6.32 12.03
CA MET A 299 -4.98 5.54 10.85
C MET A 299 -6.46 5.11 10.84
N PRO A 300 -7.05 4.56 11.93
CA PRO A 300 -8.49 4.28 11.97
C PRO A 300 -9.36 5.54 11.86
N LEU A 301 -8.91 6.65 12.48
CA LEU A 301 -9.64 7.91 12.41
C LEU A 301 -9.65 8.49 10.99
N PHE A 302 -8.51 8.45 10.30
CA PHE A 302 -8.42 8.82 8.88
C PHE A 302 -9.35 7.95 8.03
N SER A 303 -9.37 6.65 8.26
CA SER A 303 -10.24 5.70 7.58
C SER A 303 -11.72 6.00 7.83
N LEU A 304 -12.10 6.39 9.05
CA LEU A 304 -13.45 6.82 9.40
C LEU A 304 -13.89 8.01 8.54
N VAL A 305 -13.07 9.07 8.48
CA VAL A 305 -13.36 10.29 7.70
C VAL A 305 -13.45 9.97 6.21
N MET A 306 -12.45 9.23 5.69
CA MET A 306 -12.42 8.83 4.28
C MET A 306 -13.63 7.98 3.88
N CYS A 307 -14.13 7.12 4.78
CA CYS A 307 -15.25 6.24 4.51
C CYS A 307 -16.57 7.01 4.21
N PHE A 308 -16.71 8.25 4.67
CA PHE A 308 -17.85 9.11 4.30
C PHE A 308 -17.82 9.58 2.85
N THR A 309 -16.62 9.66 2.25
CA THR A 309 -16.40 10.26 0.92
C THR A 309 -16.19 9.25 -0.19
N VAL A 310 -15.98 7.98 0.16
CA VAL A 310 -15.82 6.89 -0.81
C VAL A 310 -17.12 6.10 -0.96
N PRO A 311 -17.32 5.38 -2.08
CA PRO A 311 -18.49 4.53 -2.26
C PRO A 311 -18.64 3.49 -1.14
N VAL A 312 -19.90 3.20 -0.77
CA VAL A 312 -20.25 2.20 0.26
C VAL A 312 -19.58 0.84 0.01
N GLY A 313 -19.44 0.43 -1.27
CA GLY A 313 -18.76 -0.80 -1.64
C GLY A 313 -17.32 -0.90 -1.11
N LEU A 314 -16.56 0.21 -1.12
CA LEU A 314 -15.22 0.25 -0.54
C LEU A 314 -15.25 0.19 1.00
N GLY A 315 -16.27 0.81 1.62
CA GLY A 315 -16.53 0.67 3.05
C GLY A 315 -16.82 -0.76 3.47
N ILE A 316 -17.64 -1.48 2.69
CA ILE A 316 -17.92 -2.92 2.87
C ILE A 316 -16.62 -3.73 2.81
N TYR A 317 -15.77 -3.47 1.81
CA TYR A 317 -14.46 -4.11 1.72
C TYR A 317 -13.59 -3.84 2.95
N TRP A 318 -13.54 -2.60 3.47
CA TRP A 318 -12.77 -2.28 4.67
C TRP A 318 -13.27 -3.04 5.89
N ILE A 319 -14.58 -3.12 6.08
CA ILE A 319 -15.21 -3.91 7.16
C ILE A 319 -14.85 -5.39 6.98
N ALA A 320 -15.13 -5.98 5.83
CA ALA A 320 -14.88 -7.39 5.55
C ALA A 320 -13.40 -7.75 5.73
N SER A 321 -12.48 -6.92 5.22
CA SER A 321 -11.04 -7.13 5.35
C SER A 321 -10.56 -7.04 6.80
N ALA A 322 -11.10 -6.11 7.59
CA ALA A 322 -10.75 -5.98 9.01
C ALA A 322 -11.28 -7.18 9.83
N VAL A 323 -12.51 -7.62 9.55
CA VAL A 323 -13.11 -8.81 10.20
C VAL A 323 -12.31 -10.07 9.88
N VAL A 324 -12.04 -10.35 8.59
CA VAL A 324 -11.28 -11.53 8.18
C VAL A 324 -9.88 -11.53 8.79
N ARG A 325 -9.18 -10.38 8.77
CA ARG A 325 -7.87 -10.23 9.43
C ARG A 325 -7.96 -10.45 10.94
N SER A 326 -8.99 -9.92 11.59
CA SER A 326 -9.18 -10.11 13.04
C SER A 326 -9.38 -11.58 13.39
N ILE A 327 -10.17 -12.32 12.59
CA ILE A 327 -10.36 -13.76 12.74
C ILE A 327 -9.03 -14.50 12.54
N GLN A 328 -8.32 -14.24 11.45
CA GLN A 328 -7.00 -14.83 11.20
C GLN A 328 -6.02 -14.53 12.34
N GLN A 329 -5.98 -13.29 12.80
CA GLN A 329 -5.11 -12.83 13.88
C GLN A 329 -5.41 -13.54 15.20
N PHE A 330 -6.68 -13.72 15.54
CA PHE A 330 -7.10 -14.45 16.74
C PHE A 330 -6.59 -15.91 16.72
N PHE A 331 -6.79 -16.61 15.61
CA PHE A 331 -6.32 -17.99 15.47
C PHE A 331 -4.79 -18.08 15.46
N LEU A 332 -4.11 -17.17 14.77
CA LEU A 332 -2.65 -17.12 14.74
C LEU A 332 -2.07 -16.80 16.11
N ASN A 333 -2.64 -15.84 16.86
CA ASN A 333 -2.21 -15.56 18.23
C ASN A 333 -2.30 -16.82 19.09
N LYS A 334 -3.47 -17.49 19.10
CA LYS A 334 -3.69 -18.73 19.87
C LYS A 334 -2.74 -19.85 19.44
N HIS A 335 -2.37 -19.92 18.16
CA HIS A 335 -1.42 -20.90 17.65
C HIS A 335 0.00 -20.59 18.14
N PHE A 336 0.47 -19.35 18.01
CA PHE A 336 1.82 -18.95 18.42
C PHE A 336 2.01 -18.90 19.95
N ASP A 337 0.95 -18.70 20.71
CA ASP A 337 1.01 -18.75 22.18
C ASP A 337 1.25 -20.19 22.72
N LYS A 338 1.00 -21.21 21.88
CA LYS A 338 1.27 -22.62 22.21
C LYS A 338 2.66 -23.09 21.74
N ILE A 339 3.33 -22.32 20.91
CA ILE A 339 4.62 -22.70 20.32
C ILE A 339 5.73 -22.12 21.19
N ASP A 340 6.73 -22.94 21.52
CA ASP A 340 7.95 -22.43 22.11
C ASP A 340 8.74 -21.60 21.10
N LEU A 341 8.82 -20.30 21.36
CA LEU A 341 9.56 -19.37 20.52
C LEU A 341 11.08 -19.61 20.60
N ASP A 342 11.56 -20.20 21.69
CA ASP A 342 13.00 -20.51 21.83
C ASP A 342 13.44 -21.60 20.87
N ASP A 343 12.61 -22.62 20.65
CA ASP A 343 12.85 -23.63 19.61
C ASP A 343 12.90 -23.01 18.20
N ILE A 344 12.06 -22.03 17.93
CA ILE A 344 12.07 -21.32 16.65
C ILE A 344 13.36 -20.51 16.51
N ILE A 345 13.77 -19.81 17.56
CA ILE A 345 15.01 -19.02 17.59
C ILE A 345 16.22 -19.94 17.34
N ALA A 346 16.30 -21.07 18.04
CA ALA A 346 17.37 -22.05 17.86
C ALA A 346 17.46 -22.55 16.40
N LYS A 347 16.31 -22.93 15.81
CA LYS A 347 16.25 -23.33 14.40
C LYS A 347 16.62 -22.21 13.43
N ASN A 348 16.28 -20.97 13.73
CA ASN A 348 16.66 -19.82 12.91
C ASN A 348 18.16 -19.53 13.00
N GLN A 349 18.75 -19.64 14.19
CA GLN A 349 20.20 -19.50 14.41
C GLN A 349 20.99 -20.57 13.63
N GLU A 350 20.53 -21.82 13.67
CA GLU A 350 21.17 -22.90 12.92
C GLU A 350 21.10 -22.67 11.40
N LYS A 351 19.94 -22.22 10.90
CA LYS A 351 19.79 -21.85 9.48
C LYS A 351 20.69 -20.67 9.09
N ALA A 352 20.79 -19.66 9.94
CA ALA A 352 21.66 -18.50 9.72
C ALA A 352 23.14 -18.93 9.71
N LYS A 353 23.53 -19.82 10.61
CA LYS A 353 24.88 -20.40 10.67
C LYS A 353 25.21 -21.19 9.40
N LYS A 354 24.35 -22.12 8.98
CA LYS A 354 24.50 -22.89 7.72
C LYS A 354 24.57 -21.99 6.48
N LYS A 355 23.81 -20.87 6.47
CA LYS A 355 23.86 -19.91 5.36
C LYS A 355 25.20 -19.17 5.32
N ARG A 356 25.75 -18.77 6.47
CA ARG A 356 27.07 -18.13 6.57
C ARG A 356 28.22 -19.06 6.16
N GLU A 357 28.17 -20.30 6.62
CA GLU A 357 29.12 -21.34 6.22
C GLU A 357 29.15 -21.54 4.71
N LYS A 358 27.96 -21.59 4.06
CA LYS A 358 27.85 -21.66 2.59
C LYS A 358 28.39 -20.43 1.86
N MET A 359 28.35 -19.25 2.50
CA MET A 359 28.93 -18.01 1.95
C MET A 359 30.41 -17.81 2.29
N GLY A 360 31.05 -18.77 2.98
CA GLY A 360 32.44 -18.67 3.37
C GLY A 360 32.73 -17.62 4.45
N ILE A 361 31.71 -17.10 5.14
CA ILE A 361 31.84 -16.06 6.16
C ILE A 361 32.02 -16.76 7.53
N SER A 362 33.24 -16.77 8.08
CA SER A 362 33.46 -17.32 9.42
C SER A 362 33.05 -16.34 10.52
N GLU A 363 32.62 -16.85 11.69
CA GLU A 363 32.27 -16.03 12.87
C GLU A 363 33.41 -15.08 13.29
N ASN A 364 34.68 -15.53 13.13
CA ASN A 364 35.84 -14.72 13.41
C ASN A 364 36.05 -13.54 12.44
N GLN A 365 35.55 -13.63 11.21
CA GLN A 365 35.66 -12.52 10.24
C GLN A 365 34.73 -11.36 10.58
N ILE A 366 33.55 -11.62 11.11
CA ILE A 366 32.61 -10.56 11.53
C ILE A 366 33.15 -9.85 12.77
N SER A 367 33.62 -10.60 13.77
CA SER A 367 34.23 -10.01 14.96
C SER A 367 35.56 -9.29 14.64
N ASN A 368 36.32 -9.77 13.69
CA ASN A 368 37.54 -9.14 13.23
C ASN A 368 37.28 -7.94 12.32
N ALA A 369 36.28 -7.97 11.44
CA ALA A 369 35.87 -6.82 10.64
C ALA A 369 35.32 -5.67 11.52
N ALA A 370 34.52 -5.98 12.54
CA ALA A 370 34.09 -5.01 13.53
C ALA A 370 35.29 -4.45 14.35
N ARG A 371 36.23 -5.29 14.76
CA ARG A 371 37.46 -4.88 15.47
C ARG A 371 38.44 -4.14 14.58
N MET A 372 38.57 -4.50 13.30
CA MET A 372 39.46 -3.80 12.35
C MET A 372 38.90 -2.41 12.01
N ASN A 373 37.61 -2.27 11.82
CA ASN A 373 36.97 -0.96 11.64
C ASN A 373 37.14 -0.07 12.88
N THR A 374 37.02 -0.64 14.08
CA THR A 374 37.27 0.11 15.34
C THR A 374 38.74 0.49 15.49
N ARG A 375 39.66 -0.36 15.08
CA ARG A 375 41.12 -0.05 15.08
C ARG A 375 41.50 0.99 14.04
N GLN A 376 40.94 0.94 12.85
CA GLN A 376 41.14 1.97 11.81
C GLN A 376 40.61 3.34 12.23
N VAL A 377 39.44 3.40 12.85
CA VAL A 377 38.86 4.66 13.35
C VAL A 377 39.65 5.20 14.53
N THR A 378 40.10 4.34 15.46
CA THR A 378 41.01 4.75 16.58
C THR A 378 42.42 5.11 16.10
N ALA A 379 42.92 4.47 15.08
CA ALA A 379 44.20 4.85 14.45
C ALA A 379 44.09 6.18 13.70
N SER A 380 42.95 6.39 13.01
CA SER A 380 42.66 7.66 12.33
C SER A 380 42.48 8.82 13.31
N SER A 381 41.89 8.57 14.49
CA SER A 381 41.69 9.63 15.52
C SER A 381 42.97 9.93 16.32
N LYS A 382 43.96 9.01 16.37
CA LYS A 382 45.26 9.26 16.96
C LYS A 382 46.29 9.85 15.98
N SER A 383 45.94 9.89 14.68
CA SER A 383 46.84 10.36 13.61
C SER A 383 46.61 11.82 13.22
N SER A 384 46.02 12.65 14.04
CA SER A 384 45.74 14.02 13.61
C SER A 384 46.31 15.12 14.53
N VAL A 385 47.57 15.00 14.88
CA VAL A 385 48.37 16.21 15.14
C VAL A 385 49.66 16.05 14.38
N LYS A 386 49.58 16.15 13.06
CA LYS A 386 50.77 16.36 12.23
C LYS A 386 51.27 17.77 12.48
N THR A 387 52.54 17.88 12.85
CA THR A 387 53.22 19.19 12.99
C THR A 387 53.20 19.94 11.66
N THR A 388 53.24 21.25 11.68
CA THR A 388 53.19 22.13 10.50
C THR A 388 54.25 21.71 9.46
N ALA A 389 55.43 21.31 9.91
CA ALA A 389 56.53 20.82 9.08
C ALA A 389 56.21 19.49 8.31
N GLU A 390 55.49 18.57 8.93
CA GLU A 390 55.05 17.31 8.25
C GLU A 390 53.97 17.56 7.20
N LYS A 391 53.09 18.56 7.41
CA LYS A 391 52.11 19.01 6.42
C LYS A 391 52.79 19.64 5.22
N GLU A 392 53.78 20.47 5.40
CA GLU A 392 54.56 21.09 4.33
C GLU A 392 55.29 20.02 3.49
N LEU A 393 55.90 19.04 4.10
CA LEU A 393 56.63 17.95 3.41
C LEU A 393 55.66 17.05 2.61
N GLU A 394 54.45 16.79 3.08
CA GLU A 394 53.39 16.09 2.33
C GLU A 394 52.85 16.92 1.16
N LEU A 395 52.72 18.22 1.35
CA LEU A 395 52.29 19.16 0.32
C LEU A 395 53.34 19.23 -0.81
N GLU A 396 54.60 19.23 -0.47
CA GLU A 396 55.73 19.24 -1.39
C GLU A 396 55.82 17.93 -2.19
N LYS A 397 55.66 16.77 -1.52
CA LYS A 397 55.55 15.46 -2.18
C LYS A 397 54.33 15.36 -3.09
N ALA A 398 53.21 15.87 -2.69
CA ALA A 398 52.01 15.89 -3.48
C ALA A 398 52.12 16.81 -4.73
N ASN A 399 52.84 17.93 -4.59
CA ASN A 399 53.15 18.82 -5.69
C ASN A 399 54.18 18.25 -6.67
N ALA A 400 55.17 17.51 -6.17
CA ALA A 400 56.13 16.80 -7.02
C ALA A 400 55.48 15.67 -7.84
N LEU A 401 54.51 14.96 -7.27
CA LEU A 401 53.68 13.96 -7.98
C LEU A 401 52.74 14.60 -9.01
N LYS A 402 52.35 15.86 -8.79
CA LYS A 402 51.54 16.65 -9.72
C LYS A 402 52.27 16.98 -11.00
N VAL A 403 53.53 17.39 -10.88
CA VAL A 403 54.39 17.79 -12.02
C VAL A 403 54.80 16.57 -12.88
N ASN A 404 54.92 15.39 -12.29
CA ASN A 404 55.42 14.17 -12.96
C ASN A 404 54.29 13.18 -13.37
N ALA A 405 53.04 13.57 -13.36
CA ALA A 405 51.95 12.69 -13.75
C ALA A 405 51.97 12.38 -15.27
N LYS A 406 52.09 11.10 -15.63
CA LYS A 406 52.12 10.66 -17.06
C LYS A 406 50.83 11.06 -17.76
N PRO A 407 50.88 11.63 -18.98
CA PRO A 407 49.70 11.99 -19.78
C PRO A 407 48.74 10.79 -19.90
N GLY A 408 47.43 10.99 -19.61
CA GLY A 408 46.39 9.98 -19.68
C GLY A 408 46.20 9.12 -18.41
N SER A 409 47.05 9.26 -17.38
CA SER A 409 46.89 8.57 -16.11
C SER A 409 45.71 9.13 -15.29
N MET A 410 45.20 8.35 -14.30
CA MET A 410 44.16 8.80 -13.37
C MET A 410 44.59 10.05 -12.59
N ALA A 411 45.90 10.15 -12.23
CA ALA A 411 46.45 11.31 -11.57
C ALA A 411 46.44 12.57 -12.47
N ALA A 412 46.71 12.43 -13.77
CA ALA A 412 46.61 13.54 -14.73
C ALA A 412 45.17 14.01 -14.92
N LYS A 413 44.19 13.08 -14.97
CA LYS A 413 42.76 13.39 -15.06
C LYS A 413 42.25 14.09 -13.79
N ALA A 414 42.67 13.64 -12.61
CA ALA A 414 42.32 14.28 -11.33
C ALA A 414 42.89 15.70 -11.22
N ASN A 415 44.08 15.94 -11.74
CA ASN A 415 44.69 17.27 -11.78
C ASN A 415 43.90 18.25 -12.70
N LEU A 416 43.45 17.78 -13.85
CA LEU A 416 42.61 18.57 -14.77
C LEU A 416 41.28 18.99 -14.17
N VAL A 417 40.61 18.07 -13.44
CA VAL A 417 39.35 18.39 -12.76
C VAL A 417 39.57 19.40 -11.65
N ARG A 418 40.67 19.31 -10.91
CA ARG A 418 41.02 20.25 -9.85
C ARG A 418 41.34 21.64 -10.40
N GLU A 419 42.12 21.73 -11.48
CA GLU A 419 42.38 23.01 -12.16
C GLU A 419 41.10 23.65 -12.71
N PHE A 420 40.20 22.86 -13.23
CA PHE A 420 38.89 23.37 -13.70
C PHE A 420 38.08 23.97 -12.53
N ASN A 421 38.04 23.28 -11.40
CA ASN A 421 37.33 23.77 -10.19
C ASN A 421 38.00 25.02 -9.60
N GLU A 422 39.32 25.11 -9.57
CA GLU A 422 40.06 26.27 -9.09
C GLU A 422 39.86 27.51 -9.98
N ARG A 423 39.74 27.32 -11.31
CA ARG A 423 39.41 28.39 -12.27
C ARG A 423 37.98 28.91 -12.08
N ASN A 424 37.04 28.00 -11.78
CA ASN A 424 35.66 28.41 -11.56
C ASN A 424 35.45 29.10 -10.21
N ASN A 425 36.17 28.70 -9.16
CA ASN A 425 36.11 29.37 -7.86
C ASN A 425 36.80 30.77 -7.82
N LYS A 426 37.67 31.10 -8.80
CA LYS A 426 38.26 32.41 -8.94
C LYS A 426 37.40 33.39 -9.76
N LYS A 427 36.31 32.93 -10.36
CA LYS A 427 35.36 33.72 -11.18
C LYS A 427 34.09 34.13 -10.43
N ASN A 428 33.88 33.61 -9.22
CA ASN A 428 32.88 34.04 -8.26
C ASN A 428 33.59 34.76 -7.09
#